data_390e8977a50c6ed269e151630c9b5278
#
_entry.id   390e8977a50c6ed269e151630c9b5278
#
_cell.length_a   1.000
_cell.length_b   1.000
_cell.length_c   1.000
_cell.angle_alpha   90.00
_cell.angle_beta   90.00
_cell.angle_gamma   90.00
#
_symmetry.space_group_name_H-M   'P 1'
#
loop_
_entity.id
_entity.type
_entity.pdbx_description
1 polymer ?
#
loop_
_entity_poly.entity_id
_entity_poly.type
_entity_poly.pdbx_seq_one_letter_code
_entity_poly.pdbx_strand_id
1 'polypeptide(L)'
;MLIKVFGAAVQGIDATLITIEVNSSRGCMFYLVGLPDSAVKESHQRIISALQVNGYRMPTSNIVINMAPADIRKEGAAYDLPLAIGMLGASEVIKPDKLSRYLLMGELSLDAACTPLKAHCPLP
;
A
#
# COMPACT_ATOMS: atom_id res chain seq x y z
N MET A 1 14.96 2.72 -2.04
CA MET A 1 14.58 2.25 -3.38
C MET A 1 13.17 2.69 -3.69
N LEU A 2 12.95 3.21 -4.87
CA LEU A 2 11.62 3.66 -5.31
C LEU A 2 10.93 2.54 -6.08
N ILE A 3 9.72 2.17 -5.67
CA ILE A 3 8.91 1.20 -6.41
C ILE A 3 7.50 1.72 -6.61
N LYS A 4 6.79 1.10 -7.54
CA LYS A 4 5.39 1.42 -7.83
C LYS A 4 4.53 0.18 -7.64
N VAL A 5 3.39 0.37 -6.96
CA VAL A 5 2.35 -0.64 -6.78
C VAL A 5 1.05 -0.03 -7.25
N PHE A 6 0.15 -0.84 -7.77
CA PHE A 6 -1.10 -0.35 -8.33
C PHE A 6 -2.30 -0.81 -7.50
N GLY A 7 -3.21 0.13 -7.26
CA GLY A 7 -4.49 -0.12 -6.65
C GLY A 7 -5.59 0.53 -7.47
N ALA A 8 -6.78 0.60 -6.93
CA ALA A 8 -7.91 1.21 -7.62
C ALA A 8 -8.80 1.97 -6.64
N ALA A 9 -9.29 3.12 -7.09
CA ALA A 9 -10.36 3.85 -6.43
C ALA A 9 -11.65 3.60 -7.19
N VAL A 10 -12.69 3.17 -6.48
CA VAL A 10 -14.00 2.90 -7.07
C VAL A 10 -14.95 4.04 -6.67
N GLN A 11 -15.54 4.69 -7.66
CA GLN A 11 -16.53 5.75 -7.47
C GLN A 11 -17.76 5.40 -8.32
N GLY A 12 -18.82 4.94 -7.66
CA GLY A 12 -20.00 4.46 -8.37
C GLY A 12 -19.66 3.23 -9.21
N ILE A 13 -19.86 3.33 -10.52
CA ILE A 13 -19.53 2.25 -11.47
C ILE A 13 -18.14 2.42 -12.09
N ASP A 14 -17.46 3.53 -11.79
CA ASP A 14 -16.16 3.81 -12.38
C ASP A 14 -15.03 3.39 -11.44
N ALA A 15 -13.96 2.89 -12.02
CA ALA A 15 -12.74 2.57 -11.29
C ALA A 15 -11.58 3.35 -11.90
N THR A 16 -10.79 4.00 -11.04
CA THR A 16 -9.61 4.76 -11.44
C THR A 16 -8.38 4.06 -10.92
N LEU A 17 -7.41 3.86 -11.79
CA LEU A 17 -6.12 3.29 -11.39
C LEU A 17 -5.39 4.25 -10.46
N ILE A 18 -4.98 3.73 -9.31
CA ILE A 18 -4.17 4.46 -8.33
C ILE A 18 -2.75 3.92 -8.39
N THR A 19 -1.80 4.80 -8.67
CA THR A 19 -0.39 4.45 -8.63
C THR A 19 0.16 4.81 -7.26
N ILE A 20 0.67 3.82 -6.57
CA ILE A 20 1.24 3.99 -5.24
C ILE A 20 2.76 3.92 -5.39
N GLU A 21 3.40 5.06 -5.21
CA GLU A 21 4.85 5.19 -5.29
C GLU A 21 5.41 5.16 -3.87
N VAL A 22 6.30 4.21 -3.62
CA VAL A 22 6.91 4.05 -2.29
C VAL A 22 8.42 4.21 -2.42
N ASN A 23 8.96 5.13 -1.65
CA ASN A 23 10.40 5.35 -1.60
C ASN A 23 10.92 5.14 -0.19
N SER A 24 11.98 4.36 -0.06
CA SER A 24 12.68 4.12 1.18
C SER A 24 14.04 4.79 1.14
N SER A 25 14.38 5.53 2.21
CA SER A 25 15.66 6.21 2.35
C SER A 25 16.10 6.16 3.80
N ARG A 26 17.26 6.76 4.11
CA ARG A 26 17.79 6.79 5.47
C ARG A 26 16.92 7.63 6.40
N GLY A 27 16.60 7.10 7.58
CA GLY A 27 15.84 7.80 8.60
C GLY A 27 14.81 6.91 9.26
N CYS A 28 13.81 7.51 9.91
CA CYS A 28 12.78 6.75 10.63
C CYS A 28 11.38 7.39 10.54
N MET A 29 11.15 8.21 9.53
CA MET A 29 9.87 8.91 9.35
C MET A 29 8.97 8.18 8.38
N PHE A 30 7.66 8.38 8.54
CA PHE A 30 6.65 7.84 7.64
C PHE A 30 5.79 8.99 7.12
N TYR A 31 5.68 9.09 5.81
CA TYR A 31 4.88 10.13 5.15
C TYR A 31 3.93 9.49 4.13
N LEU A 32 2.69 9.93 4.14
CA LEU A 32 1.67 9.45 3.21
C LEU A 32 0.97 10.67 2.60
N VAL A 33 1.08 10.82 1.30
CA VAL A 33 0.53 11.96 0.57
C VAL A 33 -0.36 11.51 -0.58
N GLY A 34 -1.21 12.38 -1.09
CA GLY A 34 -2.13 12.09 -2.20
C GLY A 34 -3.59 11.98 -1.77
N LEU A 35 -4.05 12.83 -0.86
CA LEU A 35 -5.43 12.87 -0.35
C LEU A 35 -5.89 11.56 0.29
N PRO A 36 -5.12 10.97 1.22
CA PRO A 36 -5.62 9.81 1.97
C PRO A 36 -6.65 10.26 3.01
N ASP A 37 -7.70 9.45 3.20
CA ASP A 37 -8.63 9.68 4.30
C ASP A 37 -8.06 9.12 5.62
N SER A 38 -8.84 9.22 6.71
CA SER A 38 -8.39 8.71 8.00
C SER A 38 -8.18 7.20 8.01
N ALA A 39 -9.01 6.44 7.30
CA ALA A 39 -8.87 4.99 7.21
C ALA A 39 -7.58 4.60 6.48
N VAL A 40 -7.22 5.33 5.42
CA VAL A 40 -5.96 5.10 4.72
C VAL A 40 -4.78 5.47 5.60
N LYS A 41 -4.86 6.57 6.35
CA LYS A 41 -3.80 6.96 7.29
C LYS A 41 -3.60 5.95 8.41
N GLU A 42 -4.66 5.29 8.85
CA GLU A 42 -4.61 4.23 9.86
C GLU A 42 -3.93 2.96 9.36
N SER A 43 -3.80 2.80 8.03
CA SER A 43 -3.15 1.63 7.44
C SER A 43 -1.77 1.37 8.01
N HIS A 44 -1.02 2.43 8.33
CA HIS A 44 0.32 2.31 8.89
C HIS A 44 0.33 1.43 10.14
N GLN A 45 -0.63 1.63 11.05
CA GLN A 45 -0.71 0.84 12.29
C GLN A 45 -1.05 -0.63 12.00
N ARG A 46 -2.00 -0.88 11.11
CA ARG A 46 -2.37 -2.26 10.75
C ARG A 46 -1.22 -2.98 10.06
N ILE A 47 -0.52 -2.30 9.16
CA ILE A 47 0.60 -2.87 8.41
C ILE A 47 1.74 -3.24 9.36
N ILE A 48 2.12 -2.34 10.26
CA ILE A 48 3.21 -2.61 11.21
C ILE A 48 2.88 -3.83 12.06
N SER A 49 1.66 -3.90 12.61
CA SER A 49 1.24 -5.06 13.41
C SER A 49 1.27 -6.34 12.60
N ALA A 50 0.71 -6.32 11.39
CA ALA A 50 0.65 -7.48 10.53
C ALA A 50 2.05 -8.00 10.16
N LEU A 51 2.98 -7.12 9.86
CA LEU A 51 4.35 -7.51 9.52
C LEU A 51 5.07 -8.09 10.72
N GLN A 52 4.91 -7.51 11.91
CA GLN A 52 5.53 -8.01 13.12
C GLN A 52 5.02 -9.41 13.50
N VAL A 53 3.71 -9.63 13.40
CA VAL A 53 3.11 -10.95 13.70
C VAL A 53 3.65 -12.02 12.76
N ASN A 54 3.95 -11.66 11.52
CA ASN A 54 4.47 -12.60 10.52
C ASN A 54 5.99 -12.67 10.48
N GLY A 55 6.67 -12.08 11.46
CA GLY A 55 8.12 -12.19 11.58
C GLY A 55 8.93 -11.26 10.67
N TYR A 56 8.29 -10.35 9.98
CA TYR A 56 8.99 -9.33 9.19
C TYR A 56 9.47 -8.21 10.10
N ARG A 57 10.71 -7.79 9.92
CA ARG A 57 11.23 -6.60 10.56
C ARG A 57 10.92 -5.39 9.71
N MET A 58 10.30 -4.37 10.33
CA MET A 58 10.24 -3.07 9.68
C MET A 58 11.63 -2.47 9.68
N PRO A 59 12.22 -2.21 8.51
CA PRO A 59 13.51 -1.55 8.48
C PRO A 59 13.42 -0.14 9.03
N THR A 60 14.47 0.31 9.70
CA THR A 60 14.58 1.68 10.17
C THR A 60 14.90 2.57 8.97
N SER A 61 13.88 3.09 8.32
CA SER A 61 14.05 3.93 7.15
C SER A 61 12.93 4.93 7.03
N ASN A 62 13.21 6.04 6.31
CA ASN A 62 12.16 6.95 5.89
C ASN A 62 11.34 6.26 4.82
N ILE A 63 10.03 6.25 5.01
CA ILE A 63 9.11 5.75 4.00
C ILE A 63 8.24 6.92 3.55
N VAL A 64 8.31 7.23 2.27
CA VAL A 64 7.45 8.24 1.66
C VAL A 64 6.58 7.54 0.64
N ILE A 65 5.27 7.67 0.80
CA ILE A 65 4.29 7.06 -0.08
C ILE A 65 3.46 8.15 -0.73
N ASN A 66 3.45 8.16 -2.04
CA ASN A 66 2.61 9.05 -2.82
C ASN A 66 1.55 8.24 -3.55
N MET A 67 0.29 8.59 -3.34
CA MET A 67 -0.84 7.94 -3.98
C MET A 67 -1.36 8.84 -5.09
N ALA A 68 -1.03 8.50 -6.33
CA ALA A 68 -1.38 9.30 -7.49
C ALA A 68 -2.61 8.73 -8.21
N PRO A 69 -3.46 9.56 -8.82
CA PRO A 69 -3.33 11.01 -8.93
C PRO A 69 -3.70 11.74 -7.63
N ALA A 70 -3.05 12.88 -7.40
CA ALA A 70 -3.18 13.61 -6.14
C ALA A 70 -4.53 14.32 -5.95
N ASP A 71 -5.29 14.51 -7.03
CA ASP A 71 -6.59 15.17 -7.00
C ASP A 71 -7.75 14.21 -6.70
N ILE A 72 -7.48 12.92 -6.62
CA ILE A 72 -8.48 11.90 -6.29
C ILE A 72 -8.31 11.49 -4.85
N ARG A 73 -9.38 11.59 -4.06
CA ARG A 73 -9.39 11.17 -2.68
C ARG A 73 -9.37 9.64 -2.58
N LYS A 74 -8.50 9.11 -1.73
CA LYS A 74 -8.37 7.68 -1.46
C LYS A 74 -9.08 7.38 -0.15
N GLU A 75 -10.04 6.46 -0.18
CA GLU A 75 -10.91 6.18 0.95
C GLU A 75 -10.92 4.69 1.28
N GLY A 76 -11.12 4.39 2.57
CA GLY A 76 -11.30 3.03 3.06
C GLY A 76 -10.01 2.32 3.39
N ALA A 77 -10.16 1.09 3.90
CA ALA A 77 -9.05 0.29 4.40
C ALA A 77 -8.44 -0.64 3.35
N ALA A 78 -9.00 -0.67 2.14
CA ALA A 78 -8.57 -1.62 1.10
C ALA A 78 -7.17 -1.32 0.56
N TYR A 79 -6.60 -0.16 0.86
CA TYR A 79 -5.24 0.19 0.47
C TYR A 79 -4.18 -0.45 1.37
N ASP A 80 -4.57 -1.13 2.44
CA ASP A 80 -3.61 -1.77 3.36
C ASP A 80 -2.65 -2.71 2.63
N LEU A 81 -3.19 -3.58 1.78
CA LEU A 81 -2.36 -4.56 1.08
C LEU A 81 -1.35 -3.92 0.12
N PRO A 82 -1.75 -3.03 -0.80
CA PRO A 82 -0.76 -2.41 -1.68
C PRO A 82 0.26 -1.56 -0.92
N LEU A 83 -0.14 -0.89 0.17
CA LEU A 83 0.80 -0.14 0.98
C LEU A 83 1.82 -1.06 1.66
N ALA A 84 1.36 -2.18 2.23
CA ALA A 84 2.26 -3.14 2.89
C ALA A 84 3.25 -3.75 1.90
N ILE A 85 2.77 -4.19 0.75
CA ILE A 85 3.61 -4.79 -0.30
C ILE A 85 4.59 -3.75 -0.83
N GLY A 86 4.13 -2.51 -1.02
CA GLY A 86 5.00 -1.42 -1.45
C GLY A 86 6.12 -1.14 -0.46
N MET A 87 5.81 -1.12 0.83
CA MET A 87 6.81 -0.92 1.88
C MET A 87 7.84 -2.05 1.91
N LEU A 88 7.39 -3.30 1.78
CA LEU A 88 8.29 -4.44 1.74
C LEU A 88 9.19 -4.42 0.50
N GLY A 89 8.64 -4.06 -0.65
CA GLY A 89 9.40 -3.97 -1.88
C GLY A 89 10.43 -2.85 -1.87
N ALA A 90 10.04 -1.66 -1.39
CA ALA A 90 10.95 -0.51 -1.30
C ALA A 90 12.08 -0.74 -0.30
N SER A 91 11.81 -1.53 0.74
CA SER A 91 12.80 -1.90 1.76
C SER A 91 13.61 -3.14 1.38
N GLU A 92 13.40 -3.67 0.17
CA GLU A 92 14.13 -4.81 -0.38
C GLU A 92 13.94 -6.12 0.41
N VAL A 93 12.86 -6.22 1.18
CA VAL A 93 12.50 -7.45 1.89
C VAL A 93 11.94 -8.48 0.91
N ILE A 94 11.22 -8.01 -0.10
CA ILE A 94 10.71 -8.84 -1.19
C ILE A 94 11.19 -8.28 -2.53
N LYS A 95 11.17 -9.12 -3.57
CA LYS A 95 11.53 -8.71 -4.92
C LYS A 95 10.33 -8.02 -5.60
N PRO A 96 10.48 -6.76 -6.06
CA PRO A 96 9.36 -6.02 -6.62
C PRO A 96 9.11 -6.28 -8.11
N ASP A 97 9.78 -7.23 -8.73
CA ASP A 97 9.85 -7.39 -10.18
C ASP A 97 8.49 -7.58 -10.85
N LYS A 98 7.54 -8.21 -10.15
CA LYS A 98 6.23 -8.52 -10.71
C LYS A 98 5.10 -7.67 -10.16
N LEU A 99 5.39 -6.73 -9.27
CA LEU A 99 4.35 -5.93 -8.61
C LEU A 99 3.55 -5.08 -9.59
N SER A 100 4.19 -4.59 -10.65
CA SER A 100 3.52 -3.79 -11.67
C SER A 100 2.52 -4.57 -12.54
N ARG A 101 2.50 -5.89 -12.43
CA ARG A 101 1.59 -6.75 -13.19
C ARG A 101 0.25 -6.96 -12.53
N TYR A 102 0.09 -6.51 -11.28
CA TYR A 102 -1.11 -6.80 -10.49
C TYR A 102 -1.70 -5.51 -9.94
N LEU A 103 -3.00 -5.53 -9.84
CA LEU A 103 -3.74 -4.52 -9.10
C LEU A 103 -4.04 -5.13 -7.74
N LEU A 104 -3.51 -4.50 -6.68
CA LEU A 104 -3.57 -5.04 -5.32
C LEU A 104 -4.51 -4.20 -4.48
N MET A 105 -5.50 -4.83 -3.88
CA MET A 105 -6.40 -4.20 -2.92
C MET A 105 -6.78 -5.22 -1.86
N GLY A 106 -6.81 -4.80 -0.60
CA GLY A 106 -7.23 -5.68 0.49
C GLY A 106 -7.03 -5.00 1.83
N GLU A 107 -7.96 -5.25 2.75
CA GLU A 107 -7.85 -4.81 4.14
C GLU A 107 -7.09 -5.88 4.94
N LEU A 108 -6.13 -5.45 5.76
CA LEU A 108 -5.38 -6.33 6.64
C LEU A 108 -5.95 -6.28 8.06
N SER A 109 -6.07 -7.43 8.69
CA SER A 109 -6.23 -7.50 10.13
C SER A 109 -4.84 -7.47 10.79
N LEU A 110 -4.80 -7.37 12.12
CA LEU A 110 -3.53 -7.23 12.84
C LEU A 110 -2.63 -8.48 12.71
N ASP A 111 -3.20 -9.62 12.36
CA ASP A 111 -2.44 -10.86 12.12
C ASP A 111 -2.14 -11.10 10.63
N ALA A 112 -2.37 -10.10 9.80
CA ALA A 112 -2.18 -10.12 8.34
C ALA A 112 -3.17 -10.99 7.58
N ALA A 113 -4.29 -11.40 8.18
CA ALA A 113 -5.36 -12.00 7.41
C ALA A 113 -5.95 -10.94 6.46
N CYS A 114 -5.98 -11.25 5.17
CA CYS A 114 -6.47 -10.32 4.17
C CYS A 114 -7.96 -10.56 3.91
N THR A 115 -8.76 -9.50 4.05
CA THR A 115 -10.18 -9.58 3.73
C THR A 115 -10.34 -9.47 2.21
N PRO A 116 -10.93 -10.47 1.54
CA PRO A 116 -11.09 -10.43 0.09
C PRO A 116 -12.00 -9.29 -0.34
N LEU A 117 -11.65 -8.67 -1.44
CA LEU A 117 -12.51 -7.70 -2.10
C LEU A 117 -13.32 -8.39 -3.19
N LYS A 118 -14.47 -7.79 -3.51
CA LYS A 118 -15.35 -8.32 -4.55
C LYS A 118 -14.79 -8.15 -5.96
N ALA A 119 -13.86 -7.24 -6.15
CA ALA A 119 -13.31 -6.93 -7.47
C ALA A 119 -11.83 -6.62 -7.36
N HIS A 120 -11.01 -7.57 -7.73
CA HIS A 120 -9.60 -7.36 -8.01
C HIS A 120 -9.17 -8.36 -9.07
N CYS A 121 -8.30 -7.94 -9.96
CA CYS A 121 -7.82 -8.81 -11.02
C CYS A 121 -6.39 -8.43 -11.40
N PRO A 122 -5.61 -9.38 -11.95
CA PRO A 122 -4.29 -9.05 -12.48
C PRO A 122 -4.40 -8.04 -13.60
N LEU A 123 -3.42 -7.17 -13.71
CA LEU A 123 -3.31 -6.27 -14.84
C LEU A 123 -2.88 -7.05 -16.08
N PRO A 124 -3.44 -6.72 -17.24
CA PRO A 124 -3.06 -7.38 -18.48
C PRO A 124 -1.59 -7.16 -18.86
#